data_3b8d7d1ccc89f4321cbe5a0256d8be85
#
_entry.id   3b8d7d1ccc89f4321cbe5a0256d8be85
#
_cell.length_a   1.000
_cell.length_b   1.000
_cell.length_c   1.000
_cell.angle_alpha   90.00
_cell.angle_beta   90.00
_cell.angle_gamma   90.00
#
_symmetry.space_group_name_H-M   'P 1'
#
loop_
_entity.id
_entity.type
_entity.pdbx_description
1 polymer ?
#
loop_
_entity_poly.entity_id
_entity_poly.type
_entity_poly.pdbx_seq_one_letter_code
_entity_poly.pdbx_strand_id
1 'polypeptide(L)'
;IRAGKALCEKVLEPIRERWGHVFITFGHQSREGIEWGWSKARREANRHSSSPHQFDRRTFGNLVYARCDVLPICVEDGKLSKYEFGRWVMSNLDVCLLMQWRRSNVSCITISPRPRRVWVLWGNPQIGEPKQEMLMGATYWREVYPYLPEEQRPKFGPSCTGGRMQWRE
;
A
#
# COMPACT_ATOMS: atom_id res chain seq x y z
N ILE A 1 7.49 -9.63 -12.83
CA ILE A 1 6.46 -10.70 -12.72
C ILE A 1 6.40 -11.24 -11.29
N ARG A 2 7.53 -11.50 -10.60
CA ARG A 2 7.55 -12.05 -9.23
C ARG A 2 6.86 -11.14 -8.20
N ALA A 3 7.13 -9.85 -8.22
CA ALA A 3 6.52 -8.91 -7.29
C ALA A 3 5.00 -8.75 -7.53
N GLY A 4 4.56 -8.77 -8.80
CA GLY A 4 3.15 -8.77 -9.13
C GLY A 4 2.42 -10.03 -8.65
N LYS A 5 3.01 -11.22 -8.84
CA LYS A 5 2.48 -12.47 -8.31
C LYS A 5 2.34 -12.42 -6.79
N ALA A 6 3.39 -11.97 -6.09
CA ALA A 6 3.34 -11.84 -4.64
C ALA A 6 2.29 -10.82 -4.16
N LEU A 7 2.07 -9.72 -4.91
CA LEU A 7 1.00 -8.78 -4.61
C LEU A 7 -0.38 -9.44 -4.73
N CYS A 8 -0.61 -10.22 -5.79
CA CYS A 8 -1.85 -10.97 -5.95
C CYS A 8 -2.06 -11.96 -4.80
N GLU A 9 -1.11 -12.86 -4.59
CA GLU A 9 -1.26 -13.97 -3.63
C GLU A 9 -1.29 -13.52 -2.17
N LYS A 10 -0.50 -12.51 -1.80
CA LYS A 10 -0.34 -12.10 -0.40
C LYS A 10 -1.22 -10.91 0.01
N VAL A 11 -1.81 -10.23 -0.93
CA VAL A 11 -2.62 -9.03 -0.66
C VAL A 11 -3.98 -9.10 -1.32
N LEU A 12 -4.04 -9.22 -2.65
CA LEU A 12 -5.31 -9.09 -3.36
C LEU A 12 -6.26 -10.27 -3.09
N GLU A 13 -5.74 -11.50 -3.13
CA GLU A 13 -6.56 -12.67 -2.83
C GLU A 13 -7.07 -12.68 -1.38
N PRO A 14 -6.25 -12.43 -0.33
CA PRO A 14 -6.78 -12.30 1.02
C PRO A 14 -7.82 -11.20 1.20
N ILE A 15 -7.66 -10.06 0.50
CA ILE A 15 -8.68 -9.00 0.52
C ILE A 15 -9.98 -9.48 -0.14
N ARG A 16 -9.87 -10.14 -1.31
CA ARG A 16 -11.00 -10.69 -2.04
C ARG A 16 -11.74 -11.77 -1.23
N GLU A 17 -11.01 -12.66 -0.59
CA GLU A 17 -11.58 -13.71 0.26
C GLU A 17 -12.32 -13.14 1.47
N ARG A 18 -11.80 -12.08 2.06
CA ARG A 18 -12.40 -11.46 3.26
C ARG A 18 -13.56 -10.54 2.94
N TRP A 19 -13.47 -9.76 1.86
CA TRP A 19 -14.36 -8.63 1.59
C TRP A 19 -15.13 -8.73 0.28
N GLY A 20 -14.92 -9.80 -0.49
CA GLY A 20 -15.56 -10.00 -1.79
C GLY A 20 -14.89 -9.26 -2.93
N HIS A 21 -15.67 -8.76 -3.86
CA HIS A 21 -15.14 -8.14 -5.07
C HIS A 21 -14.30 -6.89 -4.79
N VAL A 22 -13.16 -6.81 -5.49
CA VAL A 22 -12.22 -5.69 -5.42
C VAL A 22 -11.91 -5.22 -6.83
N PHE A 23 -12.13 -3.95 -7.11
CA PHE A 23 -11.65 -3.33 -8.34
C PHE A 23 -10.19 -2.92 -8.18
N ILE A 24 -9.38 -3.24 -9.17
CA ILE A 24 -8.03 -2.69 -9.32
C ILE A 24 -8.15 -1.47 -10.22
N THR A 25 -8.14 -0.29 -9.62
CA THR A 25 -8.31 0.98 -10.35
C THR A 25 -7.01 1.41 -11.02
N PHE A 26 -5.88 0.98 -10.50
CA PHE A 26 -4.56 1.20 -11.08
C PHE A 26 -3.58 0.09 -10.66
N GLY A 27 -3.00 -0.60 -11.62
CA GLY A 27 -2.09 -1.71 -11.40
C GLY A 27 -0.70 -1.46 -11.95
N HIS A 28 -0.18 -2.45 -12.66
CA HIS A 28 1.14 -2.35 -13.31
C HIS A 28 1.12 -1.29 -14.42
N GLN A 29 2.18 -0.50 -14.45
CA GLN A 29 2.39 0.52 -15.45
C GLN A 29 3.71 0.25 -16.18
N SER A 30 3.61 -0.03 -17.49
CA SER A 30 4.79 -0.13 -18.32
C SER A 30 5.38 1.25 -18.63
N ARG A 31 6.64 1.27 -19.04
CA ARG A 31 7.31 2.50 -19.45
C ARG A 31 6.62 3.12 -20.67
N GLU A 32 6.24 2.30 -21.61
CA GLU A 32 5.53 2.71 -22.84
C GLU A 32 4.16 3.30 -22.50
N GLY A 33 3.44 2.68 -21.54
CA GLY A 33 2.15 3.21 -21.08
C GLY A 33 2.27 4.59 -20.42
N ILE A 34 3.37 4.85 -19.69
CA ILE A 34 3.68 6.18 -19.15
C ILE A 34 3.95 7.18 -20.28
N GLU A 35 4.71 6.78 -21.27
CA GLU A 35 5.10 7.66 -22.38
C GLU A 35 3.90 8.00 -23.27
N TRP A 36 2.96 7.08 -23.43
CA TRP A 36 1.79 7.27 -24.27
C TRP A 36 0.66 8.05 -23.60
N GLY A 37 0.36 7.77 -22.35
CA GLY A 37 -0.88 8.24 -21.69
C GLY A 37 -0.74 9.45 -20.78
N TRP A 38 0.47 9.96 -20.51
CA TRP A 38 0.65 10.98 -19.49
C TRP A 38 1.14 12.32 -20.02
N SER A 39 0.76 13.42 -19.35
CA SER A 39 1.31 14.73 -19.64
C SER A 39 2.83 14.75 -19.47
N LYS A 40 3.54 15.65 -20.17
CA LYS A 40 5.00 15.79 -20.10
C LYS A 40 5.50 15.90 -18.65
N ALA A 41 4.89 16.78 -17.85
CA ALA A 41 5.26 16.97 -16.45
C ALA A 41 5.09 15.69 -15.62
N ARG A 42 3.98 14.95 -15.82
CA ARG A 42 3.72 13.69 -15.14
C ARG A 42 4.67 12.58 -15.59
N ARG A 43 5.05 12.56 -16.87
CA ARG A 43 6.07 11.65 -17.41
C ARG A 43 7.43 11.91 -16.78
N GLU A 44 7.84 13.16 -16.71
CA GLU A 44 9.11 13.56 -16.11
C GLU A 44 9.18 13.21 -14.62
N ALA A 45 8.14 13.52 -13.86
CA ALA A 45 8.05 13.15 -12.45
C ALA A 45 8.15 11.63 -12.22
N ASN A 46 7.68 10.80 -13.17
CA ASN A 46 7.70 9.34 -13.05
C ASN A 46 8.88 8.67 -13.78
N ARG A 47 9.56 9.35 -14.71
CA ARG A 47 10.77 8.82 -15.36
C ARG A 47 11.93 8.59 -14.38
N HIS A 48 12.08 9.48 -13.43
CA HIS A 48 13.12 9.41 -12.41
C HIS A 48 12.65 8.69 -11.15
N SER A 49 11.36 8.56 -10.96
CA SER A 49 10.84 7.80 -9.86
C SER A 49 10.83 6.33 -10.24
N SER A 50 11.49 5.60 -9.45
CA SER A 50 11.27 4.21 -9.19
C SER A 50 9.83 4.00 -8.72
N SER A 51 8.83 4.31 -9.58
CA SER A 51 7.43 4.13 -9.22
C SER A 51 7.18 2.66 -8.90
N PRO A 52 6.66 2.34 -7.71
CA PRO A 52 6.32 0.96 -7.35
C PRO A 52 5.24 0.33 -8.23
N HIS A 53 4.53 1.12 -9.05
CA HIS A 53 3.63 0.62 -10.09
C HIS A 53 4.38 -0.01 -11.28
N GLN A 54 5.68 0.22 -11.40
CA GLN A 54 6.55 -0.51 -12.31
C GLN A 54 7.10 -1.74 -11.58
N PHE A 55 6.36 -2.83 -11.60
CA PHE A 55 6.70 -4.05 -10.89
C PHE A 55 8.08 -4.59 -11.31
N ASP A 56 8.73 -5.26 -10.38
CA ASP A 56 10.04 -5.89 -10.58
C ASP A 56 11.18 -4.90 -10.91
N ARG A 57 10.94 -3.59 -10.81
CA ARG A 57 12.00 -2.61 -10.96
C ARG A 57 12.78 -2.48 -9.66
N ARG A 58 14.08 -2.44 -9.78
CA ARG A 58 14.96 -2.16 -8.64
C ARG A 58 14.83 -0.69 -8.27
N THR A 59 14.36 -0.43 -7.07
CA THR A 59 14.30 0.91 -6.49
C THR A 59 15.15 0.91 -5.22
N PHE A 60 15.58 2.07 -4.78
CA PHE A 60 16.35 2.28 -3.54
C PHE A 60 16.95 1.01 -2.89
N GLY A 61 18.23 0.77 -3.12
CA GLY A 61 18.96 -0.35 -2.50
C GLY A 61 18.61 -1.75 -3.06
N ASN A 62 18.26 -1.85 -4.33
CA ASN A 62 17.92 -3.12 -5.01
C ASN A 62 16.65 -3.81 -4.48
N LEU A 63 15.76 -3.09 -3.83
CA LEU A 63 14.47 -3.63 -3.41
C LEU A 63 13.51 -3.69 -4.59
N VAL A 64 12.77 -4.78 -4.67
CA VAL A 64 11.69 -4.97 -5.65
C VAL A 64 10.38 -4.62 -5.00
N TYR A 65 9.55 -3.83 -5.69
CA TYR A 65 8.24 -3.38 -5.22
C TYR A 65 7.15 -3.81 -6.17
N ALA A 66 5.94 -3.95 -5.63
CA ALA A 66 4.72 -3.93 -6.41
C ALA A 66 3.69 -3.07 -5.68
N ARG A 67 2.90 -2.33 -6.46
CA ARG A 67 1.86 -1.43 -5.97
C ARG A 67 0.63 -1.53 -6.83
N CYS A 68 -0.53 -1.50 -6.20
CA CYS A 68 -1.80 -1.30 -6.89
C CYS A 68 -2.70 -0.37 -6.10
N ASP A 69 -3.61 0.25 -6.81
CA ASP A 69 -4.72 1.00 -6.24
C ASP A 69 -5.97 0.12 -6.32
N VAL A 70 -6.59 -0.09 -5.18
CA VAL A 70 -7.74 -0.99 -5.02
C VAL A 70 -8.95 -0.24 -4.48
N LEU A 71 -10.11 -0.67 -4.94
CA LEU A 71 -11.40 -0.21 -4.45
C LEU A 71 -12.26 -1.43 -4.12
N PRO A 72 -12.31 -1.85 -2.84
CA PRO A 72 -13.24 -2.90 -2.43
C PRO A 72 -14.68 -2.42 -2.57
N ILE A 73 -15.55 -3.24 -3.16
CA ILE A 73 -16.97 -2.88 -3.38
C ILE A 73 -17.67 -2.59 -2.06
N CYS A 74 -17.39 -3.34 -1.01
CA CYS A 74 -17.97 -3.10 0.31
C CYS A 74 -17.63 -1.72 0.90
N VAL A 75 -16.48 -1.14 0.51
CA VAL A 75 -16.12 0.25 0.90
C VAL A 75 -16.85 1.25 0.02
N GLU A 76 -16.95 1.00 -1.27
CA GLU A 76 -17.67 1.86 -2.22
C GLU A 76 -19.17 1.93 -1.88
N ASP A 77 -19.77 0.80 -1.55
CA ASP A 77 -21.17 0.71 -1.13
C ASP A 77 -21.46 1.26 0.29
N GLY A 78 -20.43 1.71 1.01
CA GLY A 78 -20.56 2.21 2.36
C GLY A 78 -20.83 1.15 3.44
N LYS A 79 -20.74 -0.14 3.09
CA LYS A 79 -20.91 -1.27 4.03
C LYS A 79 -19.73 -1.44 4.98
N LEU A 80 -18.56 -0.95 4.57
CA LEU A 80 -17.33 -0.96 5.34
C LEU A 80 -16.65 0.40 5.24
N SER A 81 -16.21 0.96 6.35
CA SER A 81 -15.43 2.20 6.27
C SER A 81 -14.03 1.93 5.72
N LYS A 82 -13.49 2.89 4.96
CA LYS A 82 -12.10 2.76 4.46
C LYS A 82 -11.07 2.66 5.58
N TYR A 83 -11.37 3.20 6.76
CA TYR A 83 -10.48 3.11 7.92
C TYR A 83 -10.50 1.70 8.54
N GLU A 84 -11.66 1.06 8.60
CA GLU A 84 -11.75 -0.34 9.02
C GLU A 84 -11.06 -1.26 8.03
N PHE A 85 -11.25 -1.04 6.73
CA PHE A 85 -10.51 -1.73 5.68
C PHE A 85 -8.99 -1.53 5.85
N GLY A 86 -8.54 -0.29 6.01
CA GLY A 86 -7.12 0.03 6.20
C GLY A 86 -6.55 -0.61 7.46
N ARG A 87 -7.27 -0.59 8.57
CA ARG A 87 -6.87 -1.24 9.82
C ARG A 87 -6.72 -2.75 9.63
N TRP A 88 -7.67 -3.38 8.95
CA TRP A 88 -7.60 -4.80 8.67
C TRP A 88 -6.40 -5.15 7.78
N VAL A 89 -6.18 -4.40 6.69
CA VAL A 89 -5.01 -4.56 5.81
C VAL A 89 -3.72 -4.48 6.62
N MET A 90 -3.57 -3.44 7.43
CA MET A 90 -2.37 -3.24 8.24
C MET A 90 -2.20 -4.29 9.34
N SER A 91 -3.27 -4.86 9.85
CA SER A 91 -3.22 -5.87 10.92
C SER A 91 -3.02 -7.30 10.41
N ASN A 92 -3.47 -7.60 9.18
CA ASN A 92 -3.52 -8.98 8.70
C ASN A 92 -2.62 -9.27 7.51
N LEU A 93 -2.15 -8.24 6.78
CA LEU A 93 -1.33 -8.41 5.59
C LEU A 93 0.06 -7.82 5.77
N ASP A 94 1.05 -8.43 5.13
CA ASP A 94 2.43 -7.96 5.16
C ASP A 94 2.67 -6.90 4.10
N VAL A 95 2.18 -5.69 4.36
CA VAL A 95 2.27 -4.55 3.46
C VAL A 95 3.36 -3.57 3.90
N CYS A 96 4.03 -2.96 2.93
CA CYS A 96 5.04 -1.93 3.17
C CYS A 96 4.40 -0.57 3.44
N LEU A 97 3.45 -0.21 2.60
CA LEU A 97 2.79 1.10 2.63
C LEU A 97 1.33 0.95 2.21
N LEU A 98 0.44 1.49 3.03
CA LEU A 98 -0.94 1.75 2.69
C LEU A 98 -1.13 3.27 2.60
N MET A 99 -1.58 3.74 1.44
CA MET A 99 -1.98 5.13 1.27
C MET A 99 -3.47 5.20 0.98
N GLN A 100 -4.15 6.09 1.66
CA GLN A 100 -5.55 6.41 1.44
C GLN A 100 -5.72 7.92 1.28
N TRP A 101 -6.79 8.35 0.65
CA TRP A 101 -7.13 9.76 0.48
C TRP A 101 -8.41 10.05 1.25
N ARG A 102 -8.48 11.21 1.92
CA ARG A 102 -9.66 11.60 2.71
C ARG A 102 -10.95 11.58 1.89
N ARG A 103 -10.85 11.97 0.61
CA ARG A 103 -11.99 12.13 -0.29
C ARG A 103 -12.14 11.03 -1.33
N SER A 104 -11.46 9.91 -1.14
CA SER A 104 -11.55 8.77 -2.05
C SER A 104 -11.68 7.48 -1.26
N ASN A 105 -12.41 6.53 -1.80
CA ASN A 105 -12.52 5.18 -1.28
C ASN A 105 -11.41 4.25 -1.81
N VAL A 106 -10.60 4.75 -2.75
CA VAL A 106 -9.44 4.03 -3.28
C VAL A 106 -8.34 3.95 -2.22
N SER A 107 -7.74 2.79 -2.11
CA SER A 107 -6.58 2.50 -1.26
C SER A 107 -5.41 2.05 -2.12
N CYS A 108 -4.26 2.69 -1.97
CA CYS A 108 -3.04 2.32 -2.66
C CYS A 108 -2.18 1.44 -1.76
N ILE A 109 -1.94 0.20 -2.17
CA ILE A 109 -1.21 -0.80 -1.40
C ILE A 109 0.12 -1.11 -2.06
N THR A 110 1.19 -1.03 -1.28
CA THR A 110 2.55 -1.34 -1.72
C THR A 110 3.13 -2.49 -0.90
N ILE A 111 3.72 -3.47 -1.57
CA ILE A 111 4.53 -4.50 -0.94
C ILE A 111 6.00 -4.34 -1.29
N SER A 112 6.88 -4.80 -0.42
CA SER A 112 8.32 -4.85 -0.65
C SER A 112 8.97 -5.96 0.18
N PRO A 113 10.17 -6.42 -0.19
CA PRO A 113 10.92 -7.40 0.61
C PRO A 113 11.30 -6.90 2.02
N ARG A 114 11.20 -5.59 2.26
CA ARG A 114 11.42 -4.96 3.57
C ARG A 114 10.22 -4.07 3.90
N PRO A 115 9.14 -4.63 4.42
CA PRO A 115 7.94 -3.88 4.72
C PRO A 115 8.22 -2.85 5.83
N ARG A 116 7.87 -1.59 5.56
CA ARG A 116 7.99 -0.51 6.56
C ARG A 116 6.76 -0.39 7.42
N ARG A 117 5.64 -0.97 7.00
CA ARG A 117 4.36 -0.96 7.71
C ARG A 117 3.90 0.46 8.04
N VAL A 118 3.77 1.25 7.02
CA VAL A 118 3.33 2.65 7.12
C VAL A 118 1.93 2.78 6.58
N TRP A 119 1.07 3.47 7.32
CA TRP A 119 -0.26 3.84 6.88
C TRP A 119 -0.38 5.36 6.87
N VAL A 120 -0.69 5.91 5.71
CA VAL A 120 -0.75 7.35 5.45
C VAL A 120 -2.11 7.73 4.90
N LEU A 121 -2.68 8.78 5.47
CA LEU A 121 -3.87 9.44 4.96
C LEU A 121 -3.49 10.76 4.30
N TRP A 122 -3.85 10.91 3.03
CA TRP A 122 -3.62 12.13 2.27
C TRP A 122 -4.87 13.01 2.26
N GLY A 123 -4.69 14.30 2.52
CA GLY A 123 -5.71 15.32 2.44
C GLY A 123 -5.41 16.40 1.41
N ASN A 124 -6.31 17.35 1.28
CA ASN A 124 -6.16 18.51 0.41
C ASN A 124 -5.95 19.79 1.23
N PRO A 125 -4.72 20.35 1.26
CA PRO A 125 -4.43 21.56 2.00
C PRO A 125 -5.22 22.79 1.54
N GLN A 126 -5.66 22.82 0.27
CA GLN A 126 -6.43 23.95 -0.27
C GLN A 126 -7.80 24.13 0.42
N ILE A 127 -8.26 23.13 1.12
CA ILE A 127 -9.52 23.15 1.85
C ILE A 127 -9.34 22.90 3.35
N GLY A 128 -8.13 23.19 3.87
CA GLY A 128 -7.81 23.08 5.29
C GLY A 128 -7.51 21.67 5.80
N GLU A 129 -7.43 20.66 4.94
CA GLU A 129 -7.03 19.31 5.38
C GLU A 129 -5.50 19.21 5.48
N PRO A 130 -4.95 18.49 6.47
CA PRO A 130 -3.52 18.16 6.48
C PRO A 130 -3.12 17.48 5.17
N LYS A 131 -2.03 17.92 4.54
CA LYS A 131 -1.52 17.31 3.31
C LYS A 131 -1.28 15.83 3.50
N GLN A 132 -0.79 15.46 4.66
CA GLN A 132 -0.46 14.09 5.00
C GLN A 132 -0.62 13.88 6.51
N GLU A 133 -1.27 12.79 6.88
CA GLU A 133 -1.38 12.31 8.25
C GLU A 133 -0.89 10.87 8.32
N MET A 134 0.00 10.57 9.24
CA MET A 134 0.53 9.23 9.44
C MET A 134 -0.33 8.52 10.51
N LEU A 135 -1.11 7.53 10.10
CA LEU A 135 -1.95 6.76 11.00
C LEU A 135 -1.18 5.59 11.65
N MET A 136 -0.15 5.08 10.95
CA MET A 136 0.74 4.06 11.46
C MET A 136 2.14 4.26 10.86
N GLY A 137 3.17 4.28 11.69
CA GLY A 137 4.55 4.52 11.27
C GLY A 137 5.53 4.26 12.41
N ALA A 138 6.74 4.80 12.31
CA ALA A 138 7.81 4.56 13.29
C ALA A 138 7.40 4.90 14.74
N THR A 139 6.69 6.00 14.93
CA THR A 139 6.17 6.41 16.26
C THR A 139 5.17 5.40 16.80
N TYR A 140 4.20 4.97 15.96
CA TYR A 140 3.24 3.94 16.34
C TYR A 140 3.92 2.66 16.83
N TRP A 141 4.91 2.17 16.08
CA TRP A 141 5.61 0.93 16.44
C TRP A 141 6.45 1.05 17.72
N ARG A 142 6.96 2.23 18.01
CA ARG A 142 7.78 2.50 19.19
C ARG A 142 6.95 2.79 20.44
N GLU A 143 5.89 3.58 20.30
CA GLU A 143 5.19 4.21 21.41
C GLU A 143 3.81 3.62 21.69
N VAL A 144 3.20 2.97 20.71
CA VAL A 144 1.84 2.42 20.82
C VAL A 144 1.85 0.90 20.86
N TYR A 145 2.47 0.30 19.85
CA TYR A 145 2.43 -1.16 19.66
C TYR A 145 2.86 -1.99 20.89
N PRO A 146 3.93 -1.65 21.64
CA PRO A 146 4.34 -2.44 22.80
C PRO A 146 3.28 -2.52 23.90
N TYR A 147 2.41 -1.53 23.99
CA TYR A 147 1.40 -1.40 25.04
C TYR A 147 0.01 -1.91 24.61
N LEU A 148 -0.15 -2.35 23.36
CA LEU A 148 -1.39 -2.96 22.91
C LEU A 148 -1.58 -4.34 23.55
N PRO A 149 -2.79 -4.69 23.97
CA PRO A 149 -3.17 -6.06 24.28
C PRO A 149 -2.85 -7.01 23.12
N GLU A 150 -2.51 -8.24 23.40
CA GLU A 150 -2.05 -9.21 22.39
C GLU A 150 -3.06 -9.40 21.25
N GLU A 151 -4.34 -9.46 21.60
CA GLU A 151 -5.45 -9.59 20.66
C GLU A 151 -5.64 -8.38 19.72
N GLN A 152 -5.09 -7.22 20.09
CA GLN A 152 -5.13 -5.99 19.30
C GLN A 152 -3.87 -5.75 18.49
N ARG A 153 -2.82 -6.56 18.73
CA ARG A 153 -1.57 -6.40 17.98
C ARG A 153 -1.74 -6.87 16.54
N PRO A 154 -1.26 -6.09 15.55
CA PRO A 154 -1.15 -6.56 14.18
C PRO A 154 -0.35 -7.87 14.10
N LYS A 155 -0.80 -8.82 13.28
CA LYS A 155 -0.11 -10.09 13.05
C LYS A 155 1.33 -9.93 12.58
N PHE A 156 1.60 -8.84 11.88
CA PHE A 156 2.92 -8.48 11.39
C PHE A 156 3.41 -7.24 12.13
N GLY A 157 4.39 -7.40 12.97
CA GLY A 157 5.06 -6.30 13.64
C GLY A 157 5.98 -5.49 12.71
N PRO A 158 6.62 -4.44 13.23
CA PRO A 158 7.63 -3.73 12.47
C PRO A 158 8.78 -4.67 12.13
N SER A 159 9.24 -4.63 10.91
CA SER A 159 10.43 -5.39 10.48
C SER A 159 11.69 -4.76 11.09
N CYS A 160 11.81 -4.83 12.43
CA CYS A 160 13.01 -4.33 13.14
C CYS A 160 14.24 -5.20 12.90
N THR A 161 14.07 -6.39 12.39
CA THR A 161 15.12 -7.42 12.31
C THR A 161 15.67 -7.60 10.90
N GLY A 162 15.40 -6.70 9.96
CA GLY A 162 15.99 -6.82 8.61
C GLY A 162 15.65 -8.13 7.87
N GLY A 163 14.65 -8.83 8.33
CA GLY A 163 14.17 -10.06 7.67
C GLY A 163 13.79 -9.75 6.23
N ARG A 164 14.55 -10.30 5.30
CA ARG A 164 14.24 -10.22 3.88
C ARG A 164 13.03 -11.11 3.64
N MET A 165 11.94 -10.53 3.13
CA MET A 165 10.90 -11.34 2.54
C MET A 165 11.54 -12.09 1.37
N GLN A 166 11.77 -13.39 1.54
CA GLN A 166 12.25 -14.22 0.45
C GLN A 166 11.06 -14.48 -0.47
N TRP A 167 11.13 -13.96 -1.67
CA TRP A 167 10.30 -14.41 -2.76
C TRP A 167 10.77 -15.82 -3.11
N ARG A 168 10.19 -16.84 -2.46
CA ARG A 168 10.50 -18.22 -2.84
C ARG A 168 10.08 -18.45 -4.28
N GLU A 169 10.96 -19.10 -5.00
CA GLU A 169 10.77 -19.50 -6.40
C GLU A 169 9.61 -20.48 -6.55
#